data_851dcf28756b72b7c540527b1c30ec76
#
_entry.id   851dcf28756b72b7c540527b1c30ec76
#
_cell.length_a   1.000
_cell.length_b   1.000
_cell.length_c   1.000
_cell.angle_alpha   90.00
_cell.angle_beta   90.00
_cell.angle_gamma   90.00
#
_symmetry.space_group_name_H-M   'P 1'
#
loop_
_entity.id
_entity.type
_entity.pdbx_description
1 polymer ?
#
loop_
_entity_poly.entity_id
_entity_poly.type
_entity_poly.pdbx_seq_one_letter_code
_entity_poly.pdbx_strand_id
1 'polypeptide(L)'
;MLRHFINLFGFIMIVSFVKAANKSDTSSILGRWDITMNIAGREFPSWLEIHKSGIKMLVGEFVGSGGSARPISKVSLENGKLSFSIPQQWERQDKNLEFEAKLQSDSLVGIIVLPDGRNCVFSAVKAPSLARTTKPVWGQPTKLFNGKDLNGWHPSGKINQWVVENGILKSPKAGSNIISDATFTDFKLHVEFRYQVHGNSGVYLRGRYEVQITDHYPDTPPKDVLGSVYGFIQPSEPLIAKPNEWITYDITLIGRNVTVVVNGKTIICNQEIPGITGGALNSREGEPGPIMLQGDHEPIEYRNIMITPAKK
;
A
#
# COMPACT_ATOMS: atom_id res chain seq x y z
N MET A 1 -6.23 93.39 23.76
CA MET A 1 -6.72 92.09 24.24
C MET A 1 -6.63 91.10 23.06
N LEU A 2 -5.58 90.24 23.01
CA LEU A 2 -5.31 89.29 21.89
C LEU A 2 -5.58 87.88 22.45
N ARG A 3 -6.62 87.20 21.95
CA ARG A 3 -6.93 85.86 22.34
C ARG A 3 -6.24 84.92 21.34
N HIS A 4 -5.29 84.04 21.81
CA HIS A 4 -4.67 83.00 21.11
C HIS A 4 -5.59 81.80 21.12
N PHE A 5 -5.93 81.28 19.91
CA PHE A 5 -6.55 79.99 19.72
C PHE A 5 -5.43 78.94 19.50
N ILE A 6 -5.33 77.99 20.41
CA ILE A 6 -4.45 76.82 20.24
C ILE A 6 -5.27 75.71 19.57
N ASN A 7 -4.94 75.37 18.32
CA ASN A 7 -5.49 74.24 17.61
C ASN A 7 -4.69 72.98 18.01
N LEU A 8 -5.34 72.03 18.69
CA LEU A 8 -4.81 70.71 19.04
C LEU A 8 -5.13 69.77 17.94
N PHE A 9 -4.13 69.45 17.08
CA PHE A 9 -4.22 68.34 16.06
C PHE A 9 -4.00 67.01 16.76
N GLY A 10 -5.06 66.25 16.96
CA GLY A 10 -4.98 64.86 17.42
C GLY A 10 -4.52 63.95 16.30
N PHE A 11 -3.31 63.36 16.45
CA PHE A 11 -2.79 62.36 15.54
C PHE A 11 -3.41 61.01 15.90
N ILE A 12 -4.39 60.52 15.12
CA ILE A 12 -4.93 59.16 15.25
C ILE A 12 -3.96 58.21 14.60
N MET A 13 -3.22 57.48 15.44
CA MET A 13 -2.35 56.38 15.01
C MET A 13 -3.21 55.15 14.68
N ILE A 14 -3.46 54.88 13.41
CA ILE A 14 -4.10 53.64 12.97
C ILE A 14 -3.06 52.54 13.09
N VAL A 15 -3.13 51.74 14.15
CA VAL A 15 -2.34 50.50 14.28
C VAL A 15 -3.00 49.45 13.41
N SER A 16 -2.48 49.25 12.21
CA SER A 16 -2.85 48.14 11.35
C SER A 16 -2.28 46.85 11.94
N PHE A 17 -3.10 46.02 12.56
CA PHE A 17 -2.77 44.67 12.90
C PHE A 17 -2.62 43.85 11.60
N VAL A 18 -1.42 43.74 11.11
CA VAL A 18 -1.08 42.70 10.08
C VAL A 18 -1.20 41.37 10.79
N LYS A 19 -2.30 40.65 10.54
CA LYS A 19 -2.47 39.27 10.96
C LYS A 19 -1.36 38.49 10.28
N ALA A 20 -0.32 38.12 11.03
CA ALA A 20 0.71 37.22 10.54
C ALA A 20 -0.02 35.97 10.04
N ALA A 21 0.09 35.67 8.73
CA ALA A 21 -0.39 34.43 8.18
C ALA A 21 0.32 33.32 8.94
N ASN A 22 -0.41 32.52 9.70
CA ASN A 22 0.11 31.35 10.38
C ASN A 22 0.78 30.50 9.31
N LYS A 23 2.10 30.43 9.35
CA LYS A 23 2.89 29.54 8.52
C LYS A 23 2.41 28.15 8.92
N SER A 24 1.58 27.52 8.10
CA SER A 24 1.06 26.18 8.39
C SER A 24 2.27 25.27 8.65
N ASP A 25 2.32 24.74 9.85
CA ASP A 25 3.39 23.81 10.22
C ASP A 25 3.26 22.56 9.35
N THR A 26 4.14 22.43 8.38
CA THR A 26 4.16 21.30 7.45
C THR A 26 4.62 20.00 8.11
N SER A 27 5.20 20.07 9.33
CA SER A 27 5.76 18.88 9.99
C SER A 27 4.69 17.84 10.33
N SER A 28 3.49 18.28 10.66
CA SER A 28 2.37 17.41 11.05
C SER A 28 1.84 16.51 9.92
N ILE A 29 1.95 16.97 8.66
CA ILE A 29 1.47 16.22 7.50
C ILE A 29 2.53 15.32 6.85
N LEU A 30 3.83 15.51 7.17
CA LEU A 30 4.92 14.71 6.59
C LEU A 30 4.86 13.26 7.07
N GLY A 31 5.37 12.35 6.24
CA GLY A 31 5.49 10.92 6.50
C GLY A 31 4.36 10.12 5.90
N ARG A 32 4.21 8.90 6.38
CA ARG A 32 3.33 7.87 5.84
C ARG A 32 1.98 7.85 6.54
N TRP A 33 0.94 7.60 5.77
CA TRP A 33 -0.46 7.60 6.20
C TRP A 33 -1.19 6.38 5.67
N ASP A 34 -1.75 5.60 6.59
CA ASP A 34 -2.67 4.51 6.27
C ASP A 34 -4.07 5.08 6.08
N ILE A 35 -4.61 4.96 4.88
CA ILE A 35 -5.89 5.54 4.48
C ILE A 35 -6.96 4.46 4.43
N THR A 36 -8.13 4.75 5.00
CA THR A 36 -9.34 3.97 4.81
C THR A 36 -10.35 4.82 4.03
N MET A 37 -10.61 4.43 2.79
CA MET A 37 -11.60 5.05 1.92
C MET A 37 -12.94 4.37 2.08
N ASN A 38 -14.05 5.13 2.03
CA ASN A 38 -15.39 4.58 1.92
C ASN A 38 -15.94 4.83 0.52
N ILE A 39 -16.24 3.74 -0.19
CA ILE A 39 -16.85 3.78 -1.52
C ILE A 39 -18.16 3.00 -1.45
N ALA A 40 -19.28 3.71 -1.57
CA ALA A 40 -20.63 3.12 -1.54
C ALA A 40 -20.88 2.22 -0.30
N GLY A 41 -20.40 2.65 0.88
CA GLY A 41 -20.57 1.93 2.15
C GLY A 41 -19.59 0.78 2.40
N ARG A 42 -18.60 0.60 1.53
CA ARG A 42 -17.52 -0.38 1.71
C ARG A 42 -16.19 0.31 1.97
N GLU A 43 -15.41 -0.25 2.87
CA GLU A 43 -14.06 0.19 3.15
C GLU A 43 -13.06 -0.37 2.14
N PHE A 44 -12.17 0.50 1.67
CA PHE A 44 -11.04 0.15 0.81
C PHE A 44 -9.77 0.76 1.38
N PRO A 45 -8.69 -0.01 1.48
CA PRO A 45 -7.41 0.52 1.90
C PRO A 45 -6.77 1.36 0.81
N SER A 46 -5.97 2.32 1.25
CA SER A 46 -5.16 3.19 0.41
C SER A 46 -3.99 3.71 1.24
N TRP A 47 -3.01 4.34 0.62
CA TRP A 47 -1.83 4.79 1.31
C TRP A 47 -1.26 6.08 0.69
N LEU A 48 -0.62 6.88 1.52
CA LEU A 48 -0.02 8.15 1.12
C LEU A 48 1.29 8.37 1.86
N GLU A 49 2.34 8.77 1.16
CA GLU A 49 3.55 9.35 1.77
C GLU A 49 3.73 10.79 1.31
N ILE A 50 4.07 11.68 2.24
CA ILE A 50 4.38 13.09 1.96
C ILE A 50 5.77 13.39 2.53
N HIS A 51 6.64 13.96 1.70
CA HIS A 51 7.96 14.39 2.12
C HIS A 51 8.37 15.71 1.46
N LYS A 52 9.42 16.33 1.98
CA LYS A 52 9.97 17.55 1.39
C LYS A 52 10.89 17.22 0.22
N SER A 53 10.75 17.98 -0.86
CA SER A 53 11.74 18.08 -1.92
C SER A 53 12.38 19.46 -1.85
N GLY A 54 13.62 19.54 -1.39
CA GLY A 54 14.28 20.80 -1.07
C GLY A 54 13.64 21.51 0.14
N ILE A 55 13.65 22.87 0.11
CA ILE A 55 13.28 23.69 1.28
C ILE A 55 11.76 23.90 1.39
N LYS A 56 11.05 24.04 0.28
CA LYS A 56 9.66 24.51 0.25
C LYS A 56 8.66 23.58 -0.41
N MET A 57 9.14 22.70 -1.28
CA MET A 57 8.25 21.83 -2.06
C MET A 57 7.85 20.60 -1.25
N LEU A 58 6.59 20.22 -1.33
CA LEU A 58 6.07 18.96 -0.87
C LEU A 58 5.77 18.09 -2.07
N VAL A 59 6.21 16.85 -2.00
CA VAL A 59 5.98 15.78 -2.97
C VAL A 59 5.56 14.52 -2.22
N GLY A 60 5.21 13.47 -2.93
CA GLY A 60 4.83 12.23 -2.27
C GLY A 60 4.59 11.08 -3.23
N GLU A 61 4.03 10.02 -2.67
CA GLU A 61 3.54 8.84 -3.40
C GLU A 61 2.15 8.46 -2.87
N PHE A 62 1.28 7.98 -3.75
CA PHE A 62 -0.09 7.57 -3.42
C PHE A 62 -0.39 6.21 -4.01
N VAL A 63 -1.00 5.34 -3.20
CA VAL A 63 -1.55 4.05 -3.62
C VAL A 63 -3.06 4.11 -3.49
N GLY A 64 -3.78 3.84 -4.58
CA GLY A 64 -5.23 3.70 -4.58
C GLY A 64 -5.69 2.37 -3.97
N SER A 65 -6.98 2.05 -4.10
CA SER A 65 -7.50 0.72 -3.72
C SER A 65 -6.96 -0.43 -4.58
N GLY A 66 -6.41 -0.10 -5.74
CA GLY A 66 -5.72 -0.97 -6.68
C GLY A 66 -4.65 -0.19 -7.42
N GLY A 67 -3.83 -0.89 -8.22
CA GLY A 67 -2.72 -0.29 -8.96
C GLY A 67 -1.46 -0.07 -8.12
N SER A 68 -0.39 0.34 -8.78
CA SER A 68 0.91 0.58 -8.15
C SER A 68 1.00 1.97 -7.50
N ALA A 69 2.08 2.21 -6.74
CA ALA A 69 2.36 3.51 -6.16
C ALA A 69 2.59 4.56 -7.26
N ARG A 70 1.90 5.69 -7.14
CA ARG A 70 1.96 6.80 -8.11
C ARG A 70 2.68 8.00 -7.51
N PRO A 71 3.67 8.57 -8.19
CA PRO A 71 4.35 9.76 -7.70
C PRO A 71 3.41 10.97 -7.73
N ILE A 72 3.52 11.79 -6.68
CA ILE A 72 2.86 13.10 -6.58
C ILE A 72 3.93 14.16 -6.76
N SER A 73 3.92 14.82 -7.91
CA SER A 73 4.93 15.84 -8.26
C SER A 73 4.81 17.12 -7.44
N LYS A 74 3.62 17.39 -6.88
CA LYS A 74 3.35 18.56 -6.05
C LYS A 74 2.19 18.28 -5.09
N VAL A 75 2.45 18.47 -3.80
CA VAL A 75 1.44 18.51 -2.73
C VAL A 75 1.30 19.97 -2.29
N SER A 76 0.07 20.49 -2.24
CA SER A 76 -0.24 21.84 -1.73
C SER A 76 -0.78 21.77 -0.33
N LEU A 77 -0.31 22.69 0.55
CA LEU A 77 -0.87 22.92 1.88
C LEU A 77 -1.20 24.40 2.01
N GLU A 78 -2.46 24.74 1.82
CA GLU A 78 -2.95 26.12 1.84
C GLU A 78 -4.08 26.27 2.83
N ASN A 79 -3.95 27.19 3.79
CA ASN A 79 -4.97 27.42 4.83
C ASN A 79 -5.40 26.15 5.58
N GLY A 80 -4.45 25.23 5.84
CA GLY A 80 -4.70 23.97 6.53
C GLY A 80 -5.38 22.89 5.65
N LYS A 81 -5.57 23.15 4.37
CA LYS A 81 -6.09 22.22 3.39
C LYS A 81 -4.93 21.61 2.61
N LEU A 82 -4.80 20.30 2.68
CA LEU A 82 -3.88 19.47 1.90
C LEU A 82 -4.56 19.09 0.59
N SER A 83 -3.88 19.22 -0.54
CA SER A 83 -4.43 18.79 -1.82
C SER A 83 -3.35 18.39 -2.82
N PHE A 84 -3.69 17.48 -3.71
CA PHE A 84 -2.92 17.12 -4.90
C PHE A 84 -3.82 16.54 -5.98
N SER A 85 -3.30 16.51 -7.19
CA SER A 85 -3.93 15.92 -8.37
C SER A 85 -2.92 15.03 -9.07
N ILE A 86 -3.32 13.82 -9.45
CA ILE A 86 -2.49 12.87 -10.19
C ILE A 86 -3.26 12.31 -11.38
N PRO A 87 -2.60 12.09 -12.53
CA PRO A 87 -3.25 11.51 -13.70
C PRO A 87 -3.70 10.07 -13.40
N GLN A 88 -4.64 9.58 -14.19
CA GLN A 88 -5.08 8.18 -14.18
C GLN A 88 -3.89 7.24 -14.47
N GLN A 89 -3.94 6.04 -13.93
CA GLN A 89 -2.92 5.01 -14.14
C GLN A 89 -3.37 3.95 -15.16
N TRP A 90 -4.57 3.41 -14.96
CA TRP A 90 -5.18 2.36 -15.77
C TRP A 90 -6.67 2.63 -16.04
N GLU A 91 -7.21 3.62 -15.39
CA GLU A 91 -8.60 4.04 -15.60
C GLU A 91 -8.78 4.60 -17.02
N ARG A 92 -9.93 4.34 -17.64
CA ARG A 92 -10.22 4.74 -19.02
C ARG A 92 -10.73 6.18 -19.18
N GLN A 93 -10.92 6.88 -18.09
CA GLN A 93 -11.40 8.26 -18.04
C GLN A 93 -10.23 9.23 -18.16
N ASP A 94 -10.46 10.36 -18.84
CA ASP A 94 -9.42 11.40 -19.07
C ASP A 94 -9.25 12.38 -17.88
N LYS A 95 -9.90 12.12 -16.74
CA LYS A 95 -9.84 12.97 -15.56
C LYS A 95 -8.80 12.49 -14.57
N ASN A 96 -8.14 13.44 -13.92
CA ASN A 96 -7.25 13.15 -12.82
C ASN A 96 -8.01 12.64 -11.59
N LEU A 97 -7.30 11.92 -10.73
CA LEU A 97 -7.70 11.72 -9.35
C LEU A 97 -7.40 13.01 -8.59
N GLU A 98 -8.38 13.55 -7.87
CA GLU A 98 -8.24 14.74 -7.02
C GLU A 98 -8.32 14.35 -5.56
N PHE A 99 -7.35 14.80 -4.76
CA PHE A 99 -7.26 14.52 -3.33
C PHE A 99 -7.36 15.82 -2.55
N GLU A 100 -8.26 15.88 -1.56
CA GLU A 100 -8.38 16.98 -0.62
C GLU A 100 -8.54 16.45 0.80
N ALA A 101 -7.77 17.01 1.74
CA ALA A 101 -7.82 16.64 3.15
C ALA A 101 -7.60 17.82 4.08
N LYS A 102 -8.01 17.66 5.34
CA LYS A 102 -7.63 18.51 6.47
C LYS A 102 -7.08 17.64 7.58
N LEU A 103 -6.08 18.17 8.29
CA LEU A 103 -5.62 17.56 9.51
C LEU A 103 -6.62 17.86 10.63
N GLN A 104 -7.11 16.80 11.29
CA GLN A 104 -7.98 16.88 12.49
C GLN A 104 -7.30 16.08 13.59
N SER A 105 -6.76 16.76 14.59
CA SER A 105 -5.88 16.15 15.60
C SER A 105 -4.72 15.42 14.92
N ASP A 106 -4.63 14.11 15.05
CA ASP A 106 -3.57 13.26 14.47
C ASP A 106 -4.02 12.48 13.23
N SER A 107 -5.17 12.83 12.64
CA SER A 107 -5.75 12.15 11.49
C SER A 107 -5.94 13.09 10.31
N LEU A 108 -5.82 12.60 9.09
CA LEU A 108 -6.28 13.28 7.89
C LEU A 108 -7.69 12.79 7.56
N VAL A 109 -8.59 13.74 7.31
CA VAL A 109 -9.95 13.45 6.84
C VAL A 109 -10.22 14.25 5.58
N GLY A 110 -10.92 13.65 4.63
CA GLY A 110 -11.12 14.34 3.36
C GLY A 110 -11.91 13.56 2.33
N ILE A 111 -11.75 13.97 1.10
CA ILE A 111 -12.43 13.42 -0.07
C ILE A 111 -11.39 13.13 -1.16
N ILE A 112 -11.54 11.98 -1.80
CA ILE A 112 -10.87 11.64 -3.04
C ILE A 112 -11.94 11.61 -4.14
N VAL A 113 -11.74 12.39 -5.19
CA VAL A 113 -12.56 12.31 -6.40
C VAL A 113 -11.85 11.39 -7.38
N LEU A 114 -12.45 10.24 -7.67
CA LEU A 114 -11.88 9.28 -8.62
C LEU A 114 -12.02 9.79 -10.06
N PRO A 115 -11.21 9.29 -11.02
CA PRO A 115 -11.31 9.65 -12.43
C PRO A 115 -12.70 9.49 -13.04
N ASP A 116 -13.51 8.55 -12.55
CA ASP A 116 -14.90 8.34 -12.95
C ASP A 116 -15.91 9.33 -12.33
N GLY A 117 -15.42 10.25 -11.50
CA GLY A 117 -16.22 11.29 -10.83
C GLY A 117 -16.87 10.87 -9.52
N ARG A 118 -16.66 9.63 -9.04
CA ARG A 118 -17.15 9.21 -7.72
C ARG A 118 -16.38 9.89 -6.60
N ASN A 119 -17.10 10.38 -5.60
CA ASN A 119 -16.54 10.93 -4.39
C ASN A 119 -16.36 9.84 -3.33
N CYS A 120 -15.15 9.72 -2.82
CA CYS A 120 -14.80 8.79 -1.77
C CYS A 120 -14.39 9.57 -0.52
N VAL A 121 -15.19 9.52 0.53
CA VAL A 121 -14.77 10.05 1.82
C VAL A 121 -13.72 9.12 2.42
N PHE A 122 -12.75 9.68 3.12
CA PHE A 122 -11.71 8.88 3.77
C PHE A 122 -11.28 9.44 5.12
N SER A 123 -10.71 8.57 5.92
CA SER A 123 -9.89 8.92 7.07
C SER A 123 -8.52 8.27 6.94
N ALA A 124 -7.49 8.93 7.48
CA ALA A 124 -6.14 8.39 7.49
C ALA A 124 -5.48 8.62 8.84
N VAL A 125 -4.71 7.65 9.27
CA VAL A 125 -3.88 7.71 10.48
C VAL A 125 -2.42 7.59 10.10
N LYS A 126 -1.53 8.08 10.94
CA LYS A 126 -0.09 7.86 10.74
C LYS A 126 0.18 6.38 10.67
N ALA A 127 0.87 5.95 9.62
CA ALA A 127 1.33 4.58 9.52
C ALA A 127 2.25 4.24 10.71
N PRO A 128 2.02 3.11 11.40
CA PRO A 128 2.78 2.77 12.59
C PRO A 128 4.23 2.45 12.25
N SER A 129 5.15 2.74 13.17
CA SER A 129 6.50 2.19 13.07
C SER A 129 6.44 0.70 13.35
N LEU A 130 6.84 -0.12 12.37
CA LEU A 130 6.93 -1.57 12.51
C LEU A 130 8.38 -2.05 12.65
N ALA A 131 9.32 -1.13 12.85
CA ALA A 131 10.72 -1.45 13.05
C ALA A 131 10.90 -2.38 14.26
N ARG A 132 11.73 -3.41 14.11
CA ARG A 132 12.08 -4.32 15.20
C ARG A 132 13.43 -3.95 15.77
N THR A 133 13.51 -3.83 17.09
CA THR A 133 14.76 -3.56 17.82
C THR A 133 15.57 -4.83 18.07
N THR A 134 14.93 -5.98 18.02
CA THR A 134 15.54 -7.29 18.25
C THR A 134 15.31 -8.23 17.08
N LYS A 135 16.23 -9.15 16.86
CA LYS A 135 16.05 -10.22 15.86
C LYS A 135 14.95 -11.18 16.33
N PRO A 136 14.02 -11.60 15.46
CA PRO A 136 13.00 -12.56 15.83
C PRO A 136 13.60 -13.93 16.16
N VAL A 137 13.02 -14.57 17.18
CA VAL A 137 13.24 -15.98 17.45
C VAL A 137 12.19 -16.77 16.66
N TRP A 138 12.64 -17.63 15.78
CA TRP A 138 11.74 -18.39 14.89
C TRP A 138 11.08 -19.57 15.62
N GLY A 139 9.81 -19.79 15.30
CA GLY A 139 9.07 -20.99 15.68
C GLY A 139 9.44 -22.20 14.82
N GLN A 140 8.61 -23.24 14.87
CA GLN A 140 8.76 -24.38 13.99
C GLN A 140 8.03 -24.13 12.66
N PRO A 141 8.59 -24.56 11.52
CA PRO A 141 7.89 -24.55 10.24
C PRO A 141 6.62 -25.40 10.31
N THR A 142 5.52 -24.86 9.80
CA THR A 142 4.23 -25.56 9.73
C THR A 142 3.65 -25.47 8.33
N LYS A 143 2.89 -26.51 7.92
CA LYS A 143 2.14 -26.47 6.65
C LYS A 143 0.99 -25.49 6.81
N LEU A 144 0.98 -24.41 6.01
CA LEU A 144 -0.16 -23.51 5.94
C LEU A 144 -1.24 -24.04 4.99
N PHE A 145 -0.85 -24.82 3.98
CA PHE A 145 -1.76 -25.58 3.11
C PHE A 145 -1.53 -27.09 3.34
N ASN A 146 -2.62 -27.81 3.63
CA ASN A 146 -2.56 -29.23 3.99
C ASN A 146 -2.41 -30.19 2.79
N GLY A 147 -2.60 -29.69 1.55
CA GLY A 147 -2.54 -30.47 0.31
C GLY A 147 -3.76 -31.36 0.03
N LYS A 148 -4.84 -31.25 0.83
CA LYS A 148 -6.02 -32.13 0.72
C LYS A 148 -7.31 -31.38 0.42
N ASP A 149 -7.51 -30.25 1.10
CA ASP A 149 -8.72 -29.44 1.03
C ASP A 149 -8.41 -27.97 1.40
N LEU A 150 -9.46 -27.14 1.44
CA LEU A 150 -9.38 -25.72 1.78
C LEU A 150 -9.44 -25.43 3.28
N ASN A 151 -9.31 -26.44 4.16
CA ASN A 151 -9.31 -26.19 5.62
C ASN A 151 -8.17 -25.23 5.99
N GLY A 152 -8.51 -24.17 6.74
CA GLY A 152 -7.59 -23.07 7.06
C GLY A 152 -7.51 -21.96 6.02
N TRP A 153 -8.39 -22.01 4.99
CA TRP A 153 -8.48 -21.01 3.93
C TRP A 153 -9.94 -20.70 3.57
N HIS A 154 -10.22 -19.43 3.26
CA HIS A 154 -11.54 -18.98 2.77
C HIS A 154 -11.40 -17.96 1.65
N PRO A 155 -12.39 -17.84 0.74
CA PRO A 155 -12.37 -16.83 -0.32
C PRO A 155 -12.63 -15.43 0.26
N SER A 156 -12.02 -14.40 -0.34
CA SER A 156 -12.22 -12.99 0.04
C SER A 156 -13.59 -12.44 -0.38
N GLY A 157 -14.31 -13.14 -1.23
CA GLY A 157 -15.59 -12.73 -1.79
C GLY A 157 -16.62 -13.85 -1.84
N LYS A 158 -17.73 -13.60 -2.55
CA LYS A 158 -18.84 -14.55 -2.66
C LYS A 158 -18.56 -15.72 -3.60
N ILE A 159 -17.64 -15.55 -4.56
CA ILE A 159 -17.27 -16.58 -5.53
C ILE A 159 -16.10 -17.37 -4.96
N ASN A 160 -16.23 -18.67 -4.92
CA ASN A 160 -15.13 -19.56 -4.60
C ASN A 160 -14.84 -20.47 -5.78
N GLN A 161 -13.85 -20.11 -6.60
CA GLN A 161 -13.38 -20.91 -7.71
C GLN A 161 -12.21 -21.84 -7.33
N TRP A 162 -11.69 -21.70 -6.10
CA TRP A 162 -10.53 -22.46 -5.64
C TRP A 162 -10.89 -23.91 -5.42
N VAL A 163 -10.04 -24.80 -5.92
CA VAL A 163 -10.17 -26.25 -5.77
C VAL A 163 -8.82 -26.86 -5.37
N VAL A 164 -8.88 -28.02 -4.77
CA VAL A 164 -7.67 -28.80 -4.44
C VAL A 164 -7.68 -30.12 -5.21
N GLU A 165 -6.66 -30.34 -6.02
CA GLU A 165 -6.50 -31.54 -6.82
C GLU A 165 -5.05 -32.01 -6.78
N ASN A 166 -4.83 -33.28 -6.46
CA ASN A 166 -3.49 -33.91 -6.43
C ASN A 166 -2.45 -33.14 -5.60
N GLY A 167 -2.85 -32.58 -4.44
CA GLY A 167 -1.98 -31.81 -3.58
C GLY A 167 -1.72 -30.36 -4.03
N ILE A 168 -2.43 -29.90 -5.05
CA ILE A 168 -2.28 -28.56 -5.64
C ILE A 168 -3.53 -27.73 -5.34
N LEU A 169 -3.35 -26.53 -4.83
CA LEU A 169 -4.36 -25.50 -4.69
C LEU A 169 -4.44 -24.72 -6.00
N LYS A 170 -5.61 -24.71 -6.63
CA LYS A 170 -5.80 -24.14 -7.98
C LYS A 170 -6.90 -23.07 -7.99
N SER A 171 -6.63 -21.97 -8.67
CA SER A 171 -7.65 -21.04 -9.19
C SER A 171 -7.70 -21.23 -10.72
N PRO A 172 -8.65 -22.00 -11.25
CA PRO A 172 -8.67 -22.33 -12.69
C PRO A 172 -9.19 -21.17 -13.57
N LYS A 173 -9.67 -20.10 -12.96
CA LYS A 173 -10.19 -18.90 -13.62
C LYS A 173 -10.21 -17.75 -12.63
N ALA A 174 -10.36 -16.51 -13.12
CA ALA A 174 -10.60 -15.33 -12.30
C ALA A 174 -11.80 -15.49 -11.36
N GLY A 175 -11.66 -15.03 -10.12
CA GLY A 175 -12.71 -15.08 -9.09
C GLY A 175 -12.34 -14.30 -7.86
N SER A 176 -12.41 -14.90 -6.68
CA SER A 176 -11.98 -14.27 -5.41
C SER A 176 -10.55 -14.66 -5.07
N ASN A 177 -9.84 -13.77 -4.39
CA ASN A 177 -8.60 -14.13 -3.70
C ASN A 177 -8.90 -15.16 -2.59
N ILE A 178 -7.90 -15.93 -2.17
CA ILE A 178 -8.04 -16.86 -1.05
C ILE A 178 -7.16 -16.40 0.11
N ILE A 179 -7.69 -16.50 1.34
CA ILE A 179 -7.11 -15.92 2.54
C ILE A 179 -6.93 -17.01 3.58
N SER A 180 -5.75 -17.06 4.23
CA SER A 180 -5.54 -17.98 5.37
C SER A 180 -6.34 -17.53 6.59
N ASP A 181 -6.91 -18.49 7.35
CA ASP A 181 -7.59 -18.19 8.63
C ASP A 181 -6.58 -17.73 9.69
N ALA A 182 -5.37 -18.27 9.64
CA ALA A 182 -4.28 -17.90 10.54
C ALA A 182 -3.68 -16.54 10.15
N THR A 183 -3.30 -15.74 11.16
CA THR A 183 -2.68 -14.43 11.00
C THR A 183 -1.28 -14.39 11.62
N PHE A 184 -0.42 -13.56 11.04
CA PHE A 184 1.00 -13.48 11.39
C PHE A 184 1.47 -12.03 11.46
N THR A 185 2.53 -11.78 12.22
CA THR A 185 3.27 -10.51 12.23
C THR A 185 4.57 -10.63 11.46
N ASP A 186 5.55 -11.32 12.03
CA ASP A 186 6.85 -11.58 11.44
C ASP A 186 6.95 -13.07 11.12
N PHE A 187 7.41 -13.43 9.94
CA PHE A 187 7.44 -14.82 9.51
C PHE A 187 8.43 -15.06 8.36
N LYS A 188 8.74 -16.34 8.15
CA LYS A 188 9.29 -16.86 6.89
C LYS A 188 8.19 -17.65 6.21
N LEU A 189 8.02 -17.43 4.91
CA LEU A 189 7.04 -18.09 4.06
C LEU A 189 7.76 -18.78 2.92
N HIS A 190 7.49 -20.06 2.73
CA HIS A 190 7.84 -20.78 1.52
C HIS A 190 6.56 -21.07 0.75
N VAL A 191 6.56 -20.84 -0.55
CA VAL A 191 5.43 -21.13 -1.43
C VAL A 191 5.95 -21.50 -2.82
N GLU A 192 5.42 -22.58 -3.37
CA GLU A 192 5.64 -22.96 -4.76
C GLU A 192 4.41 -22.62 -5.58
N PHE A 193 4.60 -22.01 -6.74
CA PHE A 193 3.52 -21.64 -7.66
C PHE A 193 3.93 -21.88 -9.11
N ARG A 194 2.92 -21.97 -9.98
CA ARG A 194 3.11 -21.90 -11.43
C ARG A 194 1.91 -21.21 -12.08
N TYR A 195 2.20 -20.45 -13.12
CA TYR A 195 1.23 -19.71 -13.90
C TYR A 195 1.30 -20.12 -15.38
N GLN A 196 0.26 -19.82 -16.13
CA GLN A 196 0.20 -20.00 -17.59
C GLN A 196 0.80 -18.78 -18.29
N VAL A 197 0.98 -18.87 -19.62
CA VAL A 197 1.34 -17.72 -20.45
C VAL A 197 0.36 -16.55 -20.15
N HIS A 198 0.87 -15.37 -19.99
CA HIS A 198 0.15 -14.15 -19.56
C HIS A 198 -0.37 -14.21 -18.12
N GLY A 199 0.12 -15.12 -17.28
CA GLY A 199 -0.31 -15.25 -15.91
C GLY A 199 -0.04 -13.99 -15.08
N ASN A 200 -1.00 -13.67 -14.20
CA ASN A 200 -0.90 -12.61 -13.20
C ASN A 200 -1.56 -13.06 -11.89
N SER A 201 -0.83 -12.95 -10.82
CA SER A 201 -1.24 -13.30 -9.47
C SER A 201 -0.32 -12.60 -8.45
N GLY A 202 -0.47 -12.88 -7.16
CA GLY A 202 0.36 -12.29 -6.12
C GLY A 202 0.26 -13.03 -4.80
N VAL A 203 1.32 -12.92 -3.99
CA VAL A 203 1.36 -13.38 -2.60
C VAL A 203 1.35 -12.18 -1.69
N TYR A 204 0.24 -11.94 -0.99
CA TYR A 204 0.08 -10.81 -0.08
C TYR A 204 0.51 -11.19 1.33
N LEU A 205 1.61 -10.61 1.77
CA LEU A 205 2.15 -10.75 3.12
C LEU A 205 1.28 -9.94 4.09
N ARG A 206 0.77 -10.59 5.14
CA ARG A 206 -0.22 -10.02 6.06
C ARG A 206 -1.48 -9.47 5.37
N GLY A 207 -1.77 -9.95 4.14
CA GLY A 207 -2.87 -9.44 3.32
C GLY A 207 -2.70 -7.98 2.87
N ARG A 208 -1.50 -7.42 2.93
CA ARG A 208 -1.24 -5.98 2.71
C ARG A 208 -0.10 -5.67 1.76
N TYR A 209 0.88 -6.53 1.66
CA TYR A 209 2.08 -6.30 0.83
C TYR A 209 2.18 -7.41 -0.21
N GLU A 210 1.99 -7.06 -1.44
CA GLU A 210 2.03 -7.99 -2.56
C GLU A 210 3.45 -8.26 -3.02
N VAL A 211 3.85 -9.54 -3.02
CA VAL A 211 4.99 -10.01 -3.82
C VAL A 211 4.42 -10.51 -5.13
N GLN A 212 4.73 -9.82 -6.20
CA GLN A 212 4.14 -9.97 -7.52
C GLN A 212 4.47 -11.32 -8.17
N ILE A 213 3.46 -11.93 -8.77
CA ILE A 213 3.58 -13.07 -9.68
C ILE A 213 3.04 -12.63 -11.03
N THR A 214 3.91 -12.50 -12.04
CA THR A 214 3.49 -12.12 -13.38
C THR A 214 4.39 -12.77 -14.42
N ASP A 215 3.83 -13.03 -15.60
CA ASP A 215 4.61 -13.36 -16.77
C ASP A 215 5.45 -12.16 -17.22
N HIS A 216 6.49 -12.42 -17.99
CA HIS A 216 7.38 -11.36 -18.45
C HIS A 216 6.79 -10.65 -19.67
N TYR A 217 6.63 -9.33 -19.54
CA TYR A 217 6.32 -8.45 -20.67
C TYR A 217 7.43 -7.39 -20.81
N PRO A 218 7.90 -7.10 -22.04
CA PRO A 218 9.00 -6.15 -22.26
C PRO A 218 8.76 -4.76 -21.66
N ASP A 219 7.50 -4.30 -21.64
CA ASP A 219 7.12 -2.96 -21.19
C ASP A 219 6.63 -2.92 -19.73
N THR A 220 6.73 -4.02 -18.97
CA THR A 220 6.34 -4.04 -17.57
C THR A 220 7.27 -3.13 -16.76
N PRO A 221 6.71 -2.18 -15.96
CA PRO A 221 7.52 -1.35 -15.10
C PRO A 221 8.38 -2.18 -14.14
N PRO A 222 9.62 -1.77 -13.83
CA PRO A 222 10.54 -2.57 -13.00
C PRO A 222 10.04 -2.90 -11.59
N LYS A 223 9.10 -2.13 -11.06
CA LYS A 223 8.46 -2.38 -9.76
C LYS A 223 7.22 -3.27 -9.84
N ASP A 224 6.85 -3.73 -11.03
CA ASP A 224 5.64 -4.52 -11.28
C ASP A 224 5.97 -5.91 -11.88
N VAL A 225 7.27 -6.27 -11.95
CA VAL A 225 7.74 -7.55 -12.49
C VAL A 225 7.68 -8.67 -11.44
N LEU A 226 7.87 -9.91 -11.88
CA LEU A 226 7.95 -11.10 -11.02
C LEU A 226 8.90 -10.88 -9.83
N GLY A 227 8.41 -11.13 -8.62
CA GLY A 227 9.17 -11.03 -7.37
C GLY A 227 9.36 -9.61 -6.83
N SER A 228 8.87 -8.57 -7.50
CA SER A 228 8.83 -7.21 -6.94
C SER A 228 7.89 -7.15 -5.73
N VAL A 229 8.08 -6.17 -4.83
CA VAL A 229 6.98 -5.70 -3.99
C VAL A 229 6.21 -4.68 -4.81
N TYR A 230 5.01 -5.06 -5.23
CA TYR A 230 4.23 -4.40 -6.27
C TYR A 230 4.17 -2.87 -6.12
N GLY A 231 4.63 -2.17 -7.16
CA GLY A 231 4.66 -0.72 -7.22
C GLY A 231 5.71 -0.02 -6.33
N PHE A 232 6.41 -0.75 -5.45
CA PHE A 232 7.36 -0.15 -4.49
C PHE A 232 8.81 -0.58 -4.71
N ILE A 233 9.09 -1.88 -4.70
CA ILE A 233 10.47 -2.39 -4.67
C ILE A 233 10.69 -3.29 -5.88
N GLN A 234 11.62 -2.89 -6.75
CA GLN A 234 12.05 -3.72 -7.87
C GLN A 234 13.04 -4.79 -7.41
N PRO A 235 13.09 -5.96 -8.05
CA PRO A 235 14.15 -6.93 -7.85
C PRO A 235 15.51 -6.37 -8.27
N SER A 236 16.58 -6.84 -7.65
CA SER A 236 17.97 -6.44 -7.99
C SER A 236 18.36 -6.77 -9.44
N GLU A 237 17.66 -7.70 -10.05
CA GLU A 237 17.81 -8.10 -11.44
C GLU A 237 16.50 -8.68 -11.97
N PRO A 238 16.22 -8.53 -13.27
CA PRO A 238 15.06 -9.15 -13.90
C PRO A 238 15.10 -10.67 -13.79
N LEU A 239 13.98 -11.27 -13.43
CA LEU A 239 13.81 -12.72 -13.45
C LEU A 239 12.94 -13.12 -14.63
N ILE A 240 13.45 -14.03 -15.44
CA ILE A 240 12.67 -14.69 -16.49
C ILE A 240 12.35 -16.08 -15.98
N ALA A 241 11.09 -16.29 -15.58
CA ALA A 241 10.56 -17.61 -15.29
C ALA A 241 9.74 -18.08 -16.49
N LYS A 242 9.73 -19.38 -16.71
CA LYS A 242 8.94 -19.94 -17.82
C LYS A 242 7.54 -20.28 -17.34
N PRO A 243 6.49 -19.89 -18.09
CA PRO A 243 5.14 -20.35 -17.82
C PRO A 243 5.06 -21.88 -17.70
N ASN A 244 4.18 -22.36 -16.82
CA ASN A 244 3.96 -23.77 -16.50
C ASN A 244 5.11 -24.51 -15.77
N GLU A 245 6.22 -23.83 -15.46
CA GLU A 245 7.25 -24.36 -14.56
C GLU A 245 6.96 -23.97 -13.11
N TRP A 246 7.30 -24.84 -12.16
CA TRP A 246 7.19 -24.52 -10.75
C TRP A 246 8.29 -23.53 -10.33
N ILE A 247 7.87 -22.47 -9.68
CA ILE A 247 8.71 -21.41 -9.16
C ILE A 247 8.58 -21.39 -7.65
N THR A 248 9.67 -21.14 -6.93
CA THR A 248 9.65 -21.04 -5.48
C THR A 248 9.82 -19.59 -5.04
N TYR A 249 9.03 -19.18 -4.06
CA TYR A 249 9.31 -18.01 -3.24
C TYR A 249 9.67 -18.45 -1.83
N ASP A 250 10.81 -17.97 -1.33
CA ASP A 250 11.18 -17.96 0.07
C ASP A 250 11.25 -16.52 0.55
N ILE A 251 10.25 -16.13 1.34
CA ILE A 251 10.06 -14.75 1.76
C ILE A 251 10.25 -14.63 3.25
N THR A 252 11.03 -13.64 3.70
CA THR A 252 11.13 -13.29 5.12
C THR A 252 10.58 -11.88 5.30
N LEU A 253 9.59 -11.73 6.18
CA LEU A 253 9.02 -10.45 6.59
C LEU A 253 9.29 -10.21 8.08
N ILE A 254 9.91 -9.08 8.40
CA ILE A 254 10.19 -8.62 9.78
C ILE A 254 9.79 -7.15 9.86
N GLY A 255 8.69 -6.85 10.55
CA GLY A 255 8.08 -5.53 10.48
C GLY A 255 7.65 -5.20 9.04
N ARG A 256 8.31 -4.21 8.42
CA ARG A 256 8.20 -3.91 6.98
C ARG A 256 9.41 -4.37 6.17
N ASN A 257 10.45 -4.88 6.83
CA ASN A 257 11.63 -5.34 6.11
C ASN A 257 11.36 -6.69 5.45
N VAL A 258 11.53 -6.74 4.14
CA VAL A 258 11.31 -7.92 3.33
C VAL A 258 12.59 -8.41 2.67
N THR A 259 12.75 -9.73 2.65
CA THR A 259 13.73 -10.43 1.82
C THR A 259 12.95 -11.39 0.93
N VAL A 260 13.17 -11.35 -0.37
CA VAL A 260 12.55 -12.25 -1.36
C VAL A 260 13.62 -13.03 -2.08
N VAL A 261 13.48 -14.36 -2.05
CA VAL A 261 14.33 -15.32 -2.74
C VAL A 261 13.46 -16.08 -3.74
N VAL A 262 13.89 -16.12 -4.99
CA VAL A 262 13.17 -16.82 -6.07
C VAL A 262 14.07 -17.93 -6.62
N ASN A 263 13.59 -19.17 -6.58
CA ASN A 263 14.36 -20.34 -7.03
C ASN A 263 15.79 -20.39 -6.43
N GLY A 264 15.90 -20.06 -5.12
CA GLY A 264 17.17 -20.03 -4.41
C GLY A 264 18.01 -18.77 -4.60
N LYS A 265 17.59 -17.81 -5.43
CA LYS A 265 18.30 -16.55 -5.70
C LYS A 265 17.66 -15.38 -4.97
N THR A 266 18.43 -14.70 -4.12
CA THR A 266 17.95 -13.49 -3.43
C THR A 266 17.85 -12.33 -4.42
N ILE A 267 16.65 -11.76 -4.55
CA ILE A 267 16.36 -10.65 -5.46
C ILE A 267 15.97 -9.37 -4.75
N ILE A 268 15.48 -9.47 -3.54
CA ILE A 268 15.26 -8.36 -2.61
C ILE A 268 15.89 -8.77 -1.29
N CYS A 269 16.79 -7.95 -0.74
CA CYS A 269 17.50 -8.27 0.49
C CYS A 269 17.22 -7.21 1.54
N ASN A 270 16.44 -7.55 2.57
CA ASN A 270 16.16 -6.74 3.75
C ASN A 270 15.79 -5.28 3.44
N GLN A 271 14.92 -5.05 2.46
CA GLN A 271 14.44 -3.72 2.11
C GLN A 271 13.15 -3.39 2.85
N GLU A 272 13.00 -2.15 3.27
CA GLU A 272 11.78 -1.67 3.91
C GLU A 272 10.69 -1.41 2.86
N ILE A 273 9.53 -2.05 3.01
CA ILE A 273 8.33 -1.76 2.22
C ILE A 273 7.76 -0.41 2.70
N PRO A 274 7.55 0.58 1.84
CA PRO A 274 7.05 1.89 2.26
C PRO A 274 5.67 1.83 2.92
N GLY A 275 4.76 1.00 2.40
CA GLY A 275 3.39 0.88 2.89
C GLY A 275 2.61 -0.23 2.19
N ILE A 276 1.29 -0.21 2.37
CA ILE A 276 0.40 -1.21 1.75
C ILE A 276 0.40 -1.07 0.22
N THR A 277 0.41 -2.20 -0.47
CA THR A 277 0.29 -2.25 -1.94
C THR A 277 -1.17 -2.17 -2.37
N GLY A 278 -1.42 -1.87 -3.64
CA GLY A 278 -2.76 -1.99 -4.22
C GLY A 278 -3.34 -3.40 -4.01
N GLY A 279 -4.65 -3.49 -3.86
CA GLY A 279 -5.32 -4.79 -3.60
C GLY A 279 -5.23 -5.30 -2.17
N ALA A 280 -4.64 -4.55 -1.23
CA ALA A 280 -4.58 -4.91 0.18
C ALA A 280 -5.97 -5.17 0.79
N LEU A 281 -6.05 -6.02 1.82
CA LEU A 281 -7.31 -6.32 2.51
C LEU A 281 -7.82 -5.17 3.38
N ASN A 282 -6.92 -4.44 4.01
CA ASN A 282 -7.24 -3.31 4.89
C ASN A 282 -5.99 -2.45 5.14
N SER A 283 -6.19 -1.28 5.74
CA SER A 283 -5.14 -0.30 6.07
C SER A 283 -4.54 -0.45 7.48
N ARG A 284 -4.85 -1.50 8.21
CA ARG A 284 -4.41 -1.68 9.61
C ARG A 284 -3.03 -2.35 9.69
N GLU A 285 -1.99 -1.66 9.24
CA GLU A 285 -0.63 -2.22 9.14
C GLU A 285 -0.06 -2.72 10.48
N GLY A 286 -0.45 -2.12 11.60
CA GLY A 286 0.02 -2.51 12.94
C GLY A 286 -0.50 -3.86 13.42
N GLU A 287 -1.57 -4.39 12.83
CA GLU A 287 -2.18 -5.65 13.25
C GLU A 287 -1.53 -6.85 12.55
N PRO A 288 -1.56 -8.04 13.20
CA PRO A 288 -1.31 -9.29 12.49
C PRO A 288 -2.21 -9.42 11.28
N GLY A 289 -1.76 -10.11 10.25
CA GLY A 289 -2.57 -10.32 9.05
C GLY A 289 -2.34 -11.69 8.42
N PRO A 290 -3.30 -12.14 7.58
CA PRO A 290 -3.24 -13.42 6.91
C PRO A 290 -2.26 -13.43 5.74
N ILE A 291 -1.97 -14.61 5.23
CA ILE A 291 -1.44 -14.76 3.87
C ILE A 291 -2.64 -14.76 2.92
N MET A 292 -2.60 -13.92 1.88
CA MET A 292 -3.59 -13.93 0.82
C MET A 292 -2.92 -14.29 -0.51
N LEU A 293 -3.56 -15.15 -1.27
CA LEU A 293 -3.13 -15.51 -2.62
C LEU A 293 -4.14 -14.94 -3.61
N GLN A 294 -3.63 -14.21 -4.61
CA GLN A 294 -4.46 -13.54 -5.59
C GLN A 294 -5.05 -14.55 -6.57
N GLY A 295 -6.36 -14.43 -6.83
CA GLY A 295 -7.12 -15.32 -7.70
C GLY A 295 -8.16 -14.60 -8.55
N ASP A 296 -8.11 -13.27 -8.59
CA ASP A 296 -9.07 -12.44 -9.32
C ASP A 296 -8.60 -12.05 -10.74
N HIS A 297 -7.45 -12.58 -11.16
CA HIS A 297 -6.88 -12.40 -12.49
C HIS A 297 -6.88 -13.72 -13.28
N GLU A 298 -5.71 -14.21 -13.66
CA GLU A 298 -5.53 -15.40 -14.51
C GLU A 298 -5.45 -16.69 -13.68
N PRO A 299 -5.55 -17.86 -14.34
CA PRO A 299 -5.34 -19.16 -13.70
C PRO A 299 -3.98 -19.26 -13.01
N ILE A 300 -3.98 -19.80 -11.78
CA ILE A 300 -2.79 -19.96 -10.96
C ILE A 300 -2.86 -21.25 -10.16
N GLU A 301 -1.72 -21.88 -9.91
CA GLU A 301 -1.59 -23.06 -9.08
C GLU A 301 -0.52 -22.84 -7.99
N TYR A 302 -0.82 -23.35 -6.78
CA TYR A 302 0.06 -23.28 -5.62
C TYR A 302 0.22 -24.65 -4.98
N ARG A 303 1.37 -24.90 -4.36
CA ARG A 303 1.63 -26.08 -3.52
C ARG A 303 2.72 -25.77 -2.49
N ASN A 304 2.95 -26.70 -1.58
CA ASN A 304 4.04 -26.62 -0.57
C ASN A 304 4.08 -25.29 0.19
N ILE A 305 2.91 -24.78 0.60
CA ILE A 305 2.83 -23.53 1.36
C ILE A 305 3.18 -23.80 2.81
N MET A 306 4.36 -23.31 3.24
CA MET A 306 4.92 -23.50 4.58
C MET A 306 5.17 -22.16 5.24
N ILE A 307 4.89 -22.04 6.54
CA ILE A 307 5.15 -20.84 7.29
C ILE A 307 5.94 -21.12 8.56
N THR A 308 6.88 -20.26 8.88
CA THR A 308 7.66 -20.27 10.13
C THR A 308 7.42 -18.94 10.83
N PRO A 309 6.47 -18.84 11.77
CA PRO A 309 6.20 -17.59 12.47
C PRO A 309 7.33 -17.26 13.46
N ALA A 310 7.53 -15.98 13.73
CA ALA A 310 8.32 -15.56 14.88
C ALA A 310 7.58 -15.92 16.17
N LYS A 311 8.32 -16.34 17.19
CA LYS A 311 7.78 -16.53 18.55
C LYS A 311 7.40 -15.16 19.12
N LYS A 312 6.29 -15.14 19.86
CA LYS A 312 5.86 -13.94 20.61
C LYS A 312 6.76 -13.66 21.78
#